data_06dff538b3e5fc993d286eb78d0d66eb
#
_entry.id   06dff538b3e5fc993d286eb78d0d66eb
#
_cell.length_a   1.000
_cell.length_b   1.000
_cell.length_c   1.000
_cell.angle_alpha   90.00
_cell.angle_beta   90.00
_cell.angle_gamma   90.00
#
_symmetry.space_group_name_H-M   'P 1'
#
loop_
_entity.id
_entity.type
_entity.pdbx_description
1 polymer ?
#
loop_
_entity_poly.entity_id
_entity_poly.type
_entity_poly.pdbx_seq_one_letter_code
_entity_poly.pdbx_strand_id
1 'polypeptide(L)'
;DATVETLPEDVTASEHLARRMEKLALASPRRSPESALQGQLNGSVYAVTDGYFSLLDSGMTKFMSGAPLPESAKTVAFSFQNNTCTITCMEDGKAMTLHSAMDGTQIRNDLPDMPSIALCSGCWVSDHEFKITMRMLETCNERYMTFRFDGDTLCTEEGSNHAFAHGSDKATWKRI
;
A
#
# COMPACT_ATOMS: atom_id res chain seq x y z
N ASP A 1 -22.07 46.12 6.98
CA ASP A 1 -22.26 45.02 7.96
C ASP A 1 -23.02 43.90 7.27
N ALA A 2 -22.33 42.89 6.81
CA ALA A 2 -22.94 41.67 6.35
C ALA A 2 -23.26 40.85 7.62
N THR A 3 -24.49 40.91 8.08
CA THR A 3 -25.04 39.98 9.06
C THR A 3 -24.96 38.59 8.41
N VAL A 4 -24.10 37.74 8.94
CA VAL A 4 -24.07 36.31 8.58
C VAL A 4 -25.33 35.72 9.21
N GLU A 5 -26.44 35.71 8.48
CA GLU A 5 -27.60 34.95 8.85
C GLU A 5 -27.23 33.47 8.81
N THR A 6 -27.15 32.84 9.97
CA THR A 6 -26.99 31.40 10.06
C THR A 6 -28.21 30.76 9.41
N LEU A 7 -27.98 29.96 8.38
CA LEU A 7 -29.05 29.17 7.75
C LEU A 7 -29.77 28.33 8.82
N PRO A 8 -31.11 28.23 8.79
CA PRO A 8 -31.83 27.35 9.70
C PRO A 8 -31.36 25.92 9.54
N GLU A 9 -31.24 25.21 10.65
CA GLU A 9 -30.82 23.81 10.66
C GLU A 9 -31.87 22.95 9.93
N ASP A 10 -31.45 22.30 8.86
CA ASP A 10 -32.25 21.26 8.19
C ASP A 10 -31.95 19.90 8.83
N VAL A 11 -32.76 19.53 9.82
CA VAL A 11 -32.62 18.28 10.57
C VAL A 11 -32.68 17.07 9.65
N THR A 12 -33.55 17.09 8.62
CA THR A 12 -33.69 15.98 7.66
C THR A 12 -32.43 15.82 6.81
N ALA A 13 -31.85 16.92 6.34
CA ALA A 13 -30.60 16.88 5.57
C ALA A 13 -29.44 16.44 6.45
N SER A 14 -29.37 16.88 7.70
CA SER A 14 -28.35 16.48 8.67
C SER A 14 -28.40 14.99 8.99
N GLU A 15 -29.59 14.43 9.23
CA GLU A 15 -29.76 12.98 9.43
C GLU A 15 -29.40 12.17 8.17
N HIS A 16 -29.74 12.67 6.98
CA HIS A 16 -29.40 12.02 5.72
C HIS A 16 -27.89 12.02 5.50
N LEU A 17 -27.23 13.13 5.83
CA LEU A 17 -25.77 13.24 5.77
C LEU A 17 -25.11 12.28 6.76
N ALA A 18 -25.57 12.23 8.02
CA ALA A 18 -25.05 11.32 9.03
C ALA A 18 -25.15 9.85 8.58
N ARG A 19 -26.31 9.42 8.08
CA ARG A 19 -26.49 8.06 7.52
C ARG A 19 -25.61 7.76 6.31
N ARG A 20 -25.29 8.77 5.52
CA ARG A 20 -24.35 8.65 4.39
C ARG A 20 -22.92 8.52 4.88
N MET A 21 -22.54 9.29 5.90
CA MET A 21 -21.20 9.25 6.50
C MET A 21 -20.93 7.91 7.19
N GLU A 22 -21.91 7.33 7.88
CA GLU A 22 -21.79 5.99 8.47
C GLU A 22 -21.52 4.88 7.45
N LYS A 23 -21.93 5.08 6.20
CA LYS A 23 -21.73 4.12 5.10
C LYS A 23 -20.49 4.42 4.25
N LEU A 24 -19.77 5.52 4.54
CA LEU A 24 -18.56 5.84 3.83
C LEU A 24 -17.47 4.87 4.28
N ALA A 25 -17.06 4.00 3.35
CA ALA A 25 -15.91 3.13 3.52
C ALA A 25 -14.97 3.35 2.34
N LEU A 26 -13.67 3.38 2.61
CA LEU A 26 -12.67 3.36 1.57
C LEU A 26 -12.78 2.02 0.84
N ALA A 27 -12.92 2.06 -0.49
CA ALA A 27 -12.98 0.85 -1.28
C ALA A 27 -11.69 0.04 -1.13
N SER A 28 -11.81 -1.19 -0.68
CA SER A 28 -10.71 -2.15 -0.66
C SER A 28 -10.75 -3.02 -1.92
N PRO A 29 -9.62 -3.56 -2.39
CA PRO A 29 -9.60 -4.50 -3.50
C PRO A 29 -10.53 -5.69 -3.19
N ARG A 30 -11.44 -5.99 -4.11
CA ARG A 30 -12.41 -7.08 -3.93
C ARG A 30 -12.05 -8.23 -4.84
N ARG A 31 -11.18 -9.12 -4.37
CA ARG A 31 -10.92 -10.41 -5.03
C ARG A 31 -10.62 -11.45 -3.95
N SER A 32 -9.98 -12.56 -4.30
CA SER A 32 -9.75 -13.62 -3.34
C SER A 32 -8.79 -13.18 -2.23
N PRO A 33 -9.07 -13.45 -0.95
CA PRO A 33 -8.11 -13.30 0.13
C PRO A 33 -7.06 -14.42 0.11
N GLU A 34 -7.25 -15.48 -0.66
CA GLU A 34 -6.43 -16.69 -0.64
C GLU A 34 -5.91 -17.07 -2.03
N SER A 35 -4.72 -17.64 -2.06
CA SER A 35 -4.12 -18.33 -3.20
C SER A 35 -3.40 -19.59 -2.71
N ALA A 36 -3.37 -20.62 -3.53
CA ALA A 36 -2.61 -21.84 -3.26
C ALA A 36 -1.09 -21.59 -3.09
N LEU A 37 -0.59 -20.46 -3.63
CA LEU A 37 0.82 -20.07 -3.50
C LEU A 37 1.19 -19.61 -2.09
N GLN A 38 0.27 -19.15 -1.25
CA GLN A 38 0.58 -18.59 0.08
C GLN A 38 1.46 -19.51 0.92
N GLY A 39 1.13 -20.82 0.92
CA GLY A 39 1.92 -21.81 1.66
C GLY A 39 3.36 -21.93 1.16
N GLN A 40 3.59 -21.74 -0.14
CA GLN A 40 4.92 -21.80 -0.75
C GLN A 40 5.72 -20.52 -0.58
N LEU A 41 5.02 -19.39 -0.44
CA LEU A 41 5.62 -18.07 -0.30
C LEU A 41 5.97 -17.73 1.16
N ASN A 42 5.31 -18.38 2.13
CA ASN A 42 5.60 -18.17 3.53
C ASN A 42 7.06 -18.49 3.86
N GLY A 43 7.78 -17.50 4.37
CA GLY A 43 9.19 -17.59 4.68
C GLY A 43 10.12 -17.53 3.46
N SER A 44 9.59 -17.37 2.23
CA SER A 44 10.42 -17.15 1.06
C SER A 44 11.02 -15.76 1.08
N VAL A 45 12.31 -15.69 0.71
CA VAL A 45 13.06 -14.44 0.56
C VAL A 45 13.48 -14.33 -0.91
N TYR A 46 13.34 -13.15 -1.47
CA TYR A 46 13.75 -12.81 -2.83
C TYR A 46 14.80 -11.71 -2.78
N ALA A 47 15.86 -11.85 -3.55
CA ALA A 47 16.87 -10.82 -3.75
C ALA A 47 16.64 -10.09 -5.08
N VAL A 48 16.84 -8.77 -5.08
CA VAL A 48 16.71 -7.96 -6.30
C VAL A 48 17.78 -8.34 -7.30
N THR A 49 17.39 -8.47 -8.56
CA THR A 49 18.30 -8.76 -9.69
C THR A 49 18.37 -7.61 -10.68
N ASP A 50 17.27 -6.84 -10.80
CA ASP A 50 17.19 -5.70 -11.70
C ASP A 50 16.07 -4.75 -11.26
N GLY A 51 16.20 -3.46 -11.61
CA GLY A 51 15.18 -2.45 -11.40
C GLY A 51 15.24 -1.79 -10.02
N TYR A 52 14.14 -1.10 -9.68
CA TYR A 52 13.99 -0.34 -8.43
C TYR A 52 12.68 -0.71 -7.74
N PHE A 53 12.74 -0.84 -6.43
CA PHE A 53 11.58 -1.01 -5.56
C PHE A 53 11.91 -0.45 -4.16
N SER A 54 10.98 0.30 -3.59
CA SER A 54 11.04 0.74 -2.20
C SER A 54 9.68 0.55 -1.54
N LEU A 55 9.63 -0.11 -0.40
CA LEU A 55 8.39 -0.37 0.31
C LEU A 55 7.74 0.92 0.82
N LEU A 56 8.54 1.89 1.25
CA LEU A 56 8.06 3.10 1.91
C LEU A 56 8.27 4.37 1.08
N ASP A 57 8.83 4.27 -0.11
CA ASP A 57 9.07 5.48 -0.91
C ASP A 57 7.76 6.20 -1.21
N SER A 58 7.64 7.40 -0.68
CA SER A 58 6.71 8.39 -1.18
C SER A 58 7.53 9.38 -2.00
N GLY A 59 7.64 9.17 -3.30
CA GLY A 59 8.35 10.07 -4.22
C GLY A 59 7.98 11.55 -4.03
N MET A 60 6.77 11.81 -3.53
CA MET A 60 6.28 13.13 -3.17
C MET A 60 7.06 13.74 -1.98
N THR A 61 7.25 12.99 -0.90
CA THR A 61 7.95 13.52 0.30
C THR A 61 9.38 13.86 -0.03
N LYS A 62 10.04 13.06 -0.86
CA LYS A 62 11.42 13.31 -1.29
C LYS A 62 11.53 14.46 -2.28
N PHE A 63 10.61 14.54 -3.23
CA PHE A 63 10.52 15.70 -4.11
C PHE A 63 10.36 16.99 -3.32
N MET A 64 9.48 17.01 -2.31
CA MET A 64 9.24 18.18 -1.46
C MET A 64 10.43 18.52 -0.55
N SER A 65 11.16 17.55 -0.06
CA SER A 65 12.30 17.75 0.85
C SER A 65 13.64 17.92 0.14
N GLY A 66 13.73 17.65 -1.18
CA GLY A 66 15.00 17.60 -1.91
C GLY A 66 15.93 16.49 -1.43
N ALA A 67 15.43 15.52 -0.65
CA ALA A 67 16.22 14.40 -0.19
C ALA A 67 16.50 13.41 -1.34
N PRO A 68 17.67 12.74 -1.34
CA PRO A 68 17.93 11.68 -2.31
C PRO A 68 16.93 10.53 -2.16
N LEU A 69 16.61 9.88 -3.28
CA LEU A 69 15.83 8.65 -3.24
C LEU A 69 16.60 7.59 -2.44
N PRO A 70 15.90 6.70 -1.67
CA PRO A 70 16.55 5.59 -1.00
C PRO A 70 17.18 4.65 -2.03
N GLU A 71 18.11 3.86 -1.59
CA GLU A 71 18.54 2.72 -2.40
C GLU A 71 17.36 1.76 -2.59
N SER A 72 17.32 1.09 -3.74
CA SER A 72 16.36 0.01 -3.96
C SER A 72 16.46 -1.05 -2.85
N ALA A 73 15.34 -1.61 -2.45
CA ALA A 73 15.31 -2.72 -1.51
C ALA A 73 16.21 -3.86 -2.02
N LYS A 74 17.04 -4.42 -1.13
CA LYS A 74 17.97 -5.52 -1.48
C LYS A 74 17.26 -6.87 -1.47
N THR A 75 16.34 -7.06 -0.51
CA THR A 75 15.53 -8.27 -0.38
C THR A 75 14.09 -7.95 -0.03
N VAL A 76 13.20 -8.85 -0.40
CA VAL A 76 11.79 -8.83 0.00
C VAL A 76 11.38 -10.23 0.47
N ALA A 77 10.63 -10.28 1.58
CA ALA A 77 10.07 -11.49 2.14
C ALA A 77 8.58 -11.34 2.41
N PHE A 78 7.86 -12.46 2.33
CA PHE A 78 6.40 -12.50 2.52
C PHE A 78 6.03 -13.48 3.64
N SER A 79 5.00 -13.09 4.41
CA SER A 79 4.30 -13.97 5.33
C SER A 79 2.79 -13.74 5.20
N PHE A 80 2.05 -14.82 5.01
CA PHE A 80 0.59 -14.82 4.90
C PHE A 80 0.00 -15.60 6.06
N GLN A 81 -0.60 -14.90 7.02
CA GLN A 81 -1.19 -15.52 8.21
C GLN A 81 -2.42 -14.73 8.67
N ASN A 82 -3.47 -15.43 9.09
CA ASN A 82 -4.65 -14.82 9.71
C ASN A 82 -5.23 -13.64 8.90
N ASN A 83 -5.44 -13.83 7.60
CA ASN A 83 -5.91 -12.79 6.67
C ASN A 83 -5.02 -11.54 6.61
N THR A 84 -3.75 -11.68 6.95
CA THR A 84 -2.77 -10.61 6.89
C THR A 84 -1.59 -11.03 6.01
N CYS A 85 -1.22 -10.17 5.08
CA CYS A 85 0.06 -10.24 4.38
C CYS A 85 1.05 -9.31 5.08
N THR A 86 2.17 -9.85 5.53
CA THR A 86 3.30 -9.08 6.03
C THR A 86 4.40 -9.11 4.98
N ILE A 87 4.84 -7.93 4.55
CA ILE A 87 5.99 -7.76 3.66
C ILE A 87 7.13 -7.15 4.47
N THR A 88 8.31 -7.75 4.36
CA THR A 88 9.53 -7.19 4.96
C THR A 88 10.57 -6.99 3.86
N CYS A 89 11.08 -5.78 3.75
CA CYS A 89 12.16 -5.41 2.83
C CYS A 89 13.39 -4.95 3.59
N MET A 90 14.57 -5.17 3.02
CA MET A 90 15.82 -4.57 3.50
C MET A 90 16.14 -3.36 2.62
N GLU A 91 15.97 -2.16 3.18
CA GLU A 91 16.22 -0.87 2.52
C GLU A 91 17.22 -0.08 3.35
N ASP A 92 18.24 0.50 2.72
CA ASP A 92 19.30 1.30 3.39
C ASP A 92 19.88 0.63 4.66
N GLY A 93 20.01 -0.71 4.60
CA GLY A 93 20.52 -1.51 5.72
C GLY A 93 19.52 -1.70 6.88
N LYS A 94 18.27 -1.29 6.73
CA LYS A 94 17.22 -1.44 7.74
C LYS A 94 16.12 -2.37 7.23
N ALA A 95 15.54 -3.13 8.17
CA ALA A 95 14.35 -3.91 7.89
C ALA A 95 13.11 -3.01 7.96
N MET A 96 12.39 -2.90 6.85
CA MET A 96 11.12 -2.18 6.74
C MET A 96 10.00 -3.20 6.62
N THR A 97 8.94 -3.03 7.41
CA THR A 97 7.83 -3.98 7.43
C THR A 97 6.50 -3.27 7.18
N LEU A 98 5.67 -3.89 6.36
CA LEU A 98 4.31 -3.44 6.04
C LEU A 98 3.32 -4.58 6.27
N HIS A 99 2.23 -4.29 6.95
CA HIS A 99 1.11 -5.21 7.16
C HIS A 99 -0.09 -4.81 6.32
N SER A 100 -0.67 -5.76 5.61
CA SER A 100 -1.84 -5.53 4.76
C SER A 100 -2.95 -6.53 5.09
N ALA A 101 -4.16 -6.05 5.36
CA ALA A 101 -5.32 -6.91 5.47
C ALA A 101 -5.68 -7.52 4.12
N MET A 102 -6.19 -8.76 4.12
CA MET A 102 -6.55 -9.50 2.91
C MET A 102 -8.05 -9.83 2.81
N ASP A 103 -8.83 -9.46 3.81
CA ASP A 103 -10.26 -9.74 3.94
C ASP A 103 -11.17 -8.58 3.54
N GLY A 104 -10.60 -7.55 2.92
CA GLY A 104 -11.31 -6.32 2.54
C GLY A 104 -11.32 -5.25 3.62
N THR A 105 -10.75 -5.52 4.79
CA THR A 105 -10.47 -4.50 5.81
C THR A 105 -9.14 -3.80 5.54
N GLN A 106 -8.71 -2.94 6.44
CA GLN A 106 -7.46 -2.21 6.32
C GLN A 106 -6.67 -2.31 7.62
N ILE A 107 -5.35 -2.45 7.51
CA ILE A 107 -4.44 -2.41 8.65
C ILE A 107 -3.72 -1.07 8.65
N ARG A 108 -3.69 -0.42 9.81
CA ARG A 108 -2.88 0.76 10.06
C ARG A 108 -1.43 0.34 10.22
N ASN A 109 -0.56 1.04 9.50
CA ASN A 109 0.88 0.97 9.65
C ASN A 109 1.40 2.33 10.08
N ASP A 110 2.21 2.37 11.12
CA ASP A 110 2.94 3.56 11.52
C ASP A 110 4.31 3.53 10.82
N LEU A 111 4.58 4.53 9.99
CA LEU A 111 5.78 4.62 9.18
C LEU A 111 6.84 5.50 9.86
N PRO A 112 8.13 5.27 9.60
CA PRO A 112 9.20 6.01 10.29
C PRO A 112 9.29 7.47 9.89
N ASP A 113 8.83 7.82 8.68
CA ASP A 113 8.92 9.15 8.10
C ASP A 113 7.54 9.67 7.66
N MET A 114 7.45 10.95 7.35
CA MET A 114 6.21 11.54 6.82
C MET A 114 5.96 11.14 5.35
N PRO A 115 4.73 10.79 4.99
CA PRO A 115 3.56 10.61 5.85
C PRO A 115 3.72 9.41 6.78
N SER A 116 3.35 9.58 8.06
CA SER A 116 3.68 8.64 9.12
C SER A 116 2.63 7.54 9.33
N ILE A 117 1.44 7.68 8.71
CA ILE A 117 0.35 6.72 8.86
C ILE A 117 -0.15 6.24 7.49
N ALA A 118 -0.11 4.92 7.29
CA ALA A 118 -0.68 4.29 6.12
C ALA A 118 -1.76 3.26 6.48
N LEU A 119 -2.83 3.22 5.70
CA LEU A 119 -3.84 2.15 5.73
C LEU A 119 -3.61 1.22 4.55
N CYS A 120 -3.39 -0.07 4.83
CA CYS A 120 -3.07 -1.05 3.81
C CYS A 120 -4.12 -2.15 3.70
N SER A 121 -4.51 -2.43 2.47
CA SER A 121 -5.35 -3.58 2.11
C SER A 121 -4.80 -4.27 0.87
N GLY A 122 -4.91 -5.59 0.82
CA GLY A 122 -4.41 -6.39 -0.29
C GLY A 122 -5.36 -7.50 -0.68
N CYS A 123 -5.15 -8.05 -1.84
CA CYS A 123 -5.86 -9.22 -2.32
C CYS A 123 -5.07 -9.93 -3.43
N TRP A 124 -5.36 -11.21 -3.61
CA TRP A 124 -4.97 -11.94 -4.82
C TRP A 124 -5.88 -11.54 -5.97
N VAL A 125 -5.30 -11.00 -7.04
CA VAL A 125 -6.05 -10.63 -8.26
C VAL A 125 -6.05 -11.77 -9.28
N SER A 126 -5.14 -12.72 -9.11
CA SER A 126 -5.09 -14.03 -9.79
C SER A 126 -4.36 -15.02 -8.89
N ASP A 127 -4.20 -16.27 -9.35
CA ASP A 127 -3.45 -17.30 -8.60
C ASP A 127 -1.97 -16.94 -8.39
N HIS A 128 -1.41 -16.06 -9.21
CA HIS A 128 0.00 -15.69 -9.23
C HIS A 128 0.26 -14.20 -8.99
N GLU A 129 -0.78 -13.41 -8.80
CA GLU A 129 -0.64 -11.96 -8.66
C GLU A 129 -1.32 -11.45 -7.38
N PHE A 130 -0.52 -10.85 -6.51
CA PHE A 130 -0.98 -10.20 -5.29
C PHE A 130 -0.84 -8.68 -5.43
N LYS A 131 -1.87 -7.94 -5.03
CA LYS A 131 -1.89 -6.48 -5.10
C LYS A 131 -2.16 -5.88 -3.73
N ILE A 132 -1.40 -4.84 -3.37
CA ILE A 132 -1.63 -4.02 -2.18
C ILE A 132 -1.99 -2.59 -2.60
N THR A 133 -2.94 -2.02 -1.90
CA THR A 133 -3.25 -0.59 -1.90
C THR A 133 -2.83 -0.01 -0.56
N MET A 134 -2.01 1.03 -0.60
CA MET A 134 -1.52 1.77 0.56
C MET A 134 -2.02 3.22 0.48
N ARG A 135 -2.81 3.64 1.46
CA ARG A 135 -3.35 5.00 1.57
C ARG A 135 -2.68 5.75 2.70
N MET A 136 -2.07 6.88 2.37
CA MET A 136 -1.44 7.76 3.34
C MET A 136 -2.49 8.69 3.93
N LEU A 137 -2.77 8.58 5.24
CA LEU A 137 -3.86 9.35 5.87
C LEU A 137 -3.58 10.85 5.98
N GLU A 138 -2.32 11.24 6.03
CA GLU A 138 -1.92 12.64 6.20
C GLU A 138 -1.78 13.39 4.86
N THR A 139 -1.99 12.67 3.75
CA THR A 139 -1.90 13.21 2.39
C THR A 139 -3.01 12.61 1.53
N CYS A 140 -3.14 13.08 0.30
CA CYS A 140 -4.04 12.49 -0.70
C CYS A 140 -3.37 11.34 -1.49
N ASN A 141 -2.22 10.83 -1.02
CA ASN A 141 -1.46 9.83 -1.74
C ASN A 141 -2.03 8.42 -1.54
N GLU A 142 -2.20 7.72 -2.65
CA GLU A 142 -2.49 6.31 -2.70
C GLU A 142 -1.45 5.62 -3.59
N ARG A 143 -0.80 4.59 -3.07
CA ARG A 143 0.16 3.76 -3.81
C ARG A 143 -0.43 2.38 -4.07
N TYR A 144 -0.03 1.82 -5.18
CA TYR A 144 -0.36 0.45 -5.57
C TYR A 144 0.93 -0.33 -5.75
N MET A 145 1.00 -1.49 -5.13
CA MET A 145 2.10 -2.44 -5.30
C MET A 145 1.53 -3.74 -5.84
N THR A 146 2.07 -4.20 -6.95
CA THR A 146 1.69 -5.46 -7.58
C THR A 146 2.88 -6.40 -7.54
N PHE A 147 2.66 -7.63 -7.08
CA PHE A 147 3.62 -8.70 -6.93
C PHE A 147 3.19 -9.87 -7.80
N ARG A 148 3.97 -10.18 -8.84
CA ARG A 148 3.72 -11.31 -9.76
C ARG A 148 4.76 -12.39 -9.52
N PHE A 149 4.29 -13.57 -9.14
CA PHE A 149 5.11 -14.72 -8.80
C PHE A 149 5.12 -15.72 -9.96
N ASP A 150 6.30 -16.11 -10.42
CA ASP A 150 6.50 -17.13 -11.44
C ASP A 150 7.68 -18.04 -11.05
N GLY A 151 7.34 -19.17 -10.41
CA GLY A 151 8.32 -20.08 -9.82
C GLY A 151 9.21 -19.35 -8.81
N ASP A 152 10.51 -19.32 -9.10
CA ASP A 152 11.50 -18.64 -8.27
C ASP A 152 11.70 -17.16 -8.63
N THR A 153 10.92 -16.64 -9.57
CA THR A 153 11.01 -15.25 -9.99
C THR A 153 9.81 -14.46 -9.41
N LEU A 154 10.10 -13.26 -8.93
CA LEU A 154 9.11 -12.29 -8.55
C LEU A 154 9.33 -11.03 -9.39
N CYS A 155 8.25 -10.49 -9.96
CA CYS A 155 8.24 -9.17 -10.57
C CYS A 155 7.38 -8.24 -9.72
N THR A 156 7.91 -7.07 -9.36
CA THR A 156 7.17 -6.02 -8.66
C THR A 156 6.90 -4.86 -9.59
N GLU A 157 5.76 -4.23 -9.42
CA GLU A 157 5.38 -3.00 -10.13
C GLU A 157 4.67 -2.08 -9.15
N GLU A 158 5.12 -0.83 -9.09
CA GLU A 158 4.53 0.21 -8.27
C GLU A 158 3.82 1.26 -9.12
N GLY A 159 2.82 1.88 -8.55
CA GLY A 159 2.12 3.02 -9.11
C GLY A 159 1.50 3.86 -8.01
N SER A 160 1.08 5.06 -8.36
CA SER A 160 0.37 5.94 -7.44
C SER A 160 -0.74 6.71 -8.16
N ASN A 161 -1.65 7.32 -7.39
CA ASN A 161 -2.70 8.17 -7.92
C ASN A 161 -2.19 9.58 -8.31
N HIS A 162 -0.89 9.86 -8.15
CA HIS A 162 -0.29 11.15 -8.50
C HIS A 162 0.55 11.06 -9.77
N ALA A 163 0.38 12.05 -10.66
CA ALA A 163 1.17 12.20 -11.87
C ALA A 163 2.67 12.48 -11.62
N PHE A 164 3.04 12.81 -10.38
CA PHE A 164 4.43 13.06 -9.97
C PHE A 164 5.20 11.80 -9.58
N ALA A 165 4.55 10.64 -9.52
CA ALA A 165 5.28 9.39 -9.42
C ALA A 165 6.11 9.24 -10.69
N HIS A 166 7.42 9.08 -10.53
CA HIS A 166 8.34 8.79 -11.62
C HIS A 166 7.98 7.41 -12.21
N GLY A 167 7.07 7.37 -13.16
CA GLY A 167 6.68 6.14 -13.85
C GLY A 167 6.28 4.99 -12.91
N SER A 168 5.94 3.85 -13.47
CA SER A 168 5.82 2.63 -12.68
C SER A 168 7.24 2.12 -12.40
N ASP A 169 7.68 2.19 -11.13
CA ASP A 169 8.91 1.53 -10.72
C ASP A 169 8.70 0.01 -10.80
N LYS A 170 9.62 -0.66 -11.46
CA LYS A 170 9.58 -2.11 -11.65
C LYS A 170 10.88 -2.71 -11.15
N ALA A 171 10.78 -3.86 -10.51
CA ALA A 171 11.95 -4.66 -10.17
C ALA A 171 11.70 -6.14 -10.43
N THR A 172 12.78 -6.83 -10.72
CA THR A 172 12.83 -8.28 -10.87
C THR A 172 13.68 -8.87 -9.76
N TRP A 173 13.22 -9.98 -9.21
CA TRP A 173 13.80 -10.62 -8.03
C TRP A 173 13.95 -12.10 -8.27
N LYS A 174 14.89 -12.71 -7.58
CA LYS A 174 15.12 -14.16 -7.59
C LYS A 174 15.05 -14.70 -6.16
N ARG A 175 14.38 -15.83 -5.98
CA ARG A 175 14.31 -16.55 -4.70
C ARG A 175 15.71 -17.00 -4.28
N ILE A 176 16.04 -16.85 -2.98
CA ILE A 176 17.32 -17.23 -2.39
C ILE A 176 17.12 -18.17 -1.20
#